data_50d24a17b217ca40f106b06398980b93
#
_entry.id   50d24a17b217ca40f106b06398980b93
#
_cell.length_a   1.000
_cell.length_b   1.000
_cell.length_c   1.000
_cell.angle_alpha   90.00
_cell.angle_beta   90.00
_cell.angle_gamma   90.00
#
_symmetry.space_group_name_H-M   'P 1'
#
loop_
_entity.id
_entity.type
_entity.pdbx_description
1 polymer ?
#
loop_
_entity_poly.entity_id
_entity_poly.type
_entity_poly.pdbx_seq_one_letter_code
_entity_poly.pdbx_strand_id
1 'polypeptide(L)'
;MTARAYLCEGMDPDEAKGALARANPGAVVQTVKAGSVKNEFLAEMVAAQTLQAMESGGLLAKKPEIDLLLRLAGTTQISRAIRLEGSVNGGRFLVIVAGHMALTSPPGFTGAQLPRRLLSRSELARVEGAALLGAERS
;
A
#
# COMPACT_ATOMS: atom_id res chain seq x y z
N MET A 1 -12.26 -8.11 -2.19
CA MET A 1 -11.16 -7.25 -1.71
C MET A 1 -11.42 -5.81 -2.14
N THR A 2 -11.20 -4.88 -1.26
CA THR A 2 -11.32 -3.44 -1.56
C THR A 2 -10.01 -2.76 -1.20
N ALA A 3 -9.49 -1.90 -2.07
CA ALA A 3 -8.32 -1.08 -1.79
C ALA A 3 -8.61 0.35 -2.21
N ARG A 4 -8.09 1.31 -1.44
CA ARG A 4 -8.26 2.74 -1.72
C ARG A 4 -6.99 3.48 -1.34
N ALA A 5 -6.64 4.49 -2.12
CA ALA A 5 -5.55 5.39 -1.82
C ALA A 5 -6.11 6.76 -1.44
N TYR A 6 -5.49 7.38 -0.43
CA TYR A 6 -5.84 8.72 0.02
C TYR A 6 -4.63 9.62 -0.15
N LEU A 7 -4.81 10.76 -0.79
CA LEU A 7 -3.76 11.76 -0.89
C LEU A 7 -3.85 12.68 0.33
N CYS A 8 -2.76 12.79 1.07
CA CYS A 8 -2.67 13.60 2.28
C CYS A 8 -1.62 14.69 2.10
N GLU A 9 -1.89 15.86 2.66
CA GLU A 9 -1.02 17.02 2.61
C GLU A 9 -1.19 17.83 3.90
N GLY A 10 -0.09 18.33 4.46
CA GLY A 10 -0.13 19.12 5.68
C GLY A 10 -0.49 18.33 6.94
N MET A 11 -0.30 17.05 6.92
CA MET A 11 -0.71 16.12 7.97
C MET A 11 0.46 15.19 8.30
N ASP A 12 0.60 14.80 9.56
CA ASP A 12 1.61 13.82 9.95
C ASP A 12 1.25 12.44 9.41
N PRO A 13 2.19 11.73 8.73
CA PRO A 13 1.89 10.40 8.20
C PRO A 13 1.40 9.38 9.24
N ASP A 14 1.97 9.37 10.43
CA ASP A 14 1.54 8.43 11.49
C ASP A 14 0.14 8.75 11.98
N GLU A 15 -0.21 10.03 12.09
CA GLU A 15 -1.57 10.44 12.46
C GLU A 15 -2.59 10.05 11.40
N ALA A 16 -2.26 10.26 10.13
CA ALA A 16 -3.12 9.89 9.01
C ALA A 16 -3.34 8.37 8.96
N LYS A 17 -2.26 7.61 9.11
CA LYS A 17 -2.32 6.15 9.17
C LYS A 17 -3.19 5.69 10.33
N GLY A 18 -3.01 6.26 11.50
CA GLY A 18 -3.79 5.92 12.70
C GLY A 18 -5.27 6.20 12.54
N ALA A 19 -5.62 7.35 11.97
CA ALA A 19 -7.02 7.71 11.74
C ALA A 19 -7.72 6.74 10.78
N LEU A 20 -7.04 6.39 9.68
CA LEU A 20 -7.60 5.45 8.70
C LEU A 20 -7.67 4.02 9.25
N ALA A 21 -6.70 3.62 10.06
CA ALA A 21 -6.73 2.31 10.72
C ALA A 21 -7.88 2.21 11.72
N ARG A 22 -8.13 3.25 12.51
CA ARG A 22 -9.25 3.28 13.46
C ARG A 22 -10.60 3.26 12.75
N ALA A 23 -10.71 3.93 11.60
CA ALA A 23 -11.94 3.93 10.81
C ALA A 23 -12.18 2.60 10.09
N ASN A 24 -11.14 1.79 9.88
CA ASN A 24 -11.19 0.54 9.13
C ASN A 24 -10.51 -0.59 9.92
N PRO A 25 -11.09 -1.03 11.04
CA PRO A 25 -10.49 -2.10 11.85
C PRO A 25 -10.25 -3.36 11.02
N GLY A 26 -9.07 -3.93 11.14
CA GLY A 26 -8.70 -5.14 10.41
C GLY A 26 -8.15 -4.89 9.01
N ALA A 27 -8.21 -3.67 8.49
CA ALA A 27 -7.62 -3.34 7.20
C ALA A 27 -6.09 -3.17 7.31
N VAL A 28 -5.42 -3.41 6.19
CA VAL A 28 -4.00 -3.08 6.05
C VAL A 28 -3.91 -1.60 5.67
N VAL A 29 -3.15 -0.84 6.43
CA VAL A 29 -2.99 0.61 6.22
C VAL A 29 -1.50 0.92 6.17
N GLN A 30 -1.05 1.56 5.08
CA GLN A 30 0.35 1.93 4.94
C GLN A 30 0.50 3.27 4.24
N THR A 31 1.38 4.10 4.78
CA THR A 31 1.77 5.36 4.17
C THR A 31 2.91 5.12 3.18
N VAL A 32 2.83 5.77 2.02
CA VAL A 32 3.87 5.72 1.00
C VAL A 32 4.08 7.12 0.41
N LYS A 33 5.21 7.34 -0.25
CA LYS A 33 5.47 8.62 -0.90
C LYS A 33 4.41 8.90 -1.98
N ALA A 34 4.14 10.17 -2.26
CA ALA A 34 3.06 10.58 -3.17
C ALA A 34 3.18 9.99 -4.57
N GLY A 35 4.39 9.79 -5.08
CA GLY A 35 4.63 9.22 -6.39
C GLY A 35 4.74 7.70 -6.44
N SER A 36 4.55 7.00 -5.31
CA SER A 36 4.72 5.55 -5.24
C SER A 36 3.79 4.81 -6.19
N VAL A 37 2.53 5.23 -6.25
CA VAL A 37 1.50 4.59 -7.06
C VAL A 37 0.80 5.65 -7.90
N LYS A 38 0.74 5.44 -9.21
CA LYS A 38 0.11 6.35 -10.18
C LYS A 38 -1.09 5.74 -10.88
N ASN A 39 -1.44 4.51 -10.53
CA ASN A 39 -2.54 3.77 -11.12
C ASN A 39 -3.25 2.99 -10.02
N GLU A 40 -4.56 3.18 -9.89
CA GLU A 40 -5.35 2.53 -8.86
C GLU A 40 -5.30 1.00 -8.98
N PHE A 41 -5.30 0.45 -10.19
CA PHE A 41 -5.17 -1.00 -10.39
C PHE A 41 -3.88 -1.56 -9.82
N LEU A 42 -2.77 -0.84 -9.96
CA LEU A 42 -1.49 -1.29 -9.40
C LEU A 42 -1.61 -1.42 -7.87
N ALA A 43 -2.17 -0.41 -7.21
CA ALA A 43 -2.37 -0.44 -5.77
C ALA A 43 -3.24 -1.63 -5.35
N GLU A 44 -4.35 -1.87 -6.07
CA GLU A 44 -5.24 -2.99 -5.78
C GLU A 44 -4.56 -4.34 -5.96
N MET A 45 -3.81 -4.51 -7.04
CA MET A 45 -3.17 -5.79 -7.33
C MET A 45 -2.07 -6.12 -6.32
N VAL A 46 -1.26 -5.15 -5.95
CA VAL A 46 -0.21 -5.36 -4.94
C VAL A 46 -0.84 -5.59 -3.56
N ALA A 47 -1.87 -4.81 -3.20
CA ALA A 47 -2.58 -5.00 -1.95
C ALA A 47 -3.25 -6.39 -1.87
N ALA A 48 -3.79 -6.88 -2.99
CA ALA A 48 -4.37 -8.22 -3.06
C ALA A 48 -3.33 -9.31 -2.74
N GLN A 49 -2.09 -9.13 -3.18
CA GLN A 49 -1.00 -10.06 -2.85
C GLN A 49 -0.74 -10.09 -1.33
N THR A 50 -0.72 -8.92 -0.69
CA THR A 50 -0.55 -8.83 0.77
C THR A 50 -1.69 -9.52 1.50
N LEU A 51 -2.94 -9.27 1.11
CA LEU A 51 -4.10 -9.90 1.75
C LEU A 51 -4.09 -11.42 1.58
N GLN A 52 -3.72 -11.90 0.41
CA GLN A 52 -3.59 -13.33 0.17
C GLN A 52 -2.48 -13.94 1.02
N ALA A 53 -1.34 -13.25 1.15
CA ALA A 53 -0.24 -13.71 1.99
C ALA A 53 -0.62 -13.77 3.47
N MET A 54 -1.47 -12.85 3.95
CA MET A 54 -2.00 -12.91 5.30
C MET A 54 -2.79 -14.20 5.56
N GLU A 55 -3.60 -14.61 4.59
CA GLU A 55 -4.43 -15.81 4.70
C GLU A 55 -3.60 -17.10 4.61
N SER A 56 -2.56 -17.11 3.78
CA SER A 56 -1.76 -18.32 3.50
C SER A 56 -0.52 -18.45 4.38
N GLY A 57 -0.21 -17.48 5.23
CA GLY A 57 1.00 -17.48 6.05
C GLY A 57 2.26 -17.09 5.27
N GLY A 58 2.10 -16.48 4.09
CA GLY A 58 3.21 -16.13 3.20
C GLY A 58 3.68 -14.66 3.30
N LEU A 59 3.41 -13.98 4.42
CA LEU A 59 3.86 -12.60 4.59
C LEU A 59 5.39 -12.50 4.53
N LEU A 60 5.87 -11.45 3.86
CA LEU A 60 7.31 -11.15 3.75
C LEU A 60 7.88 -10.56 5.05
N ALA A 61 7.00 -10.06 5.93
CA ALA A 61 7.35 -9.47 7.21
C ALA A 61 6.26 -9.82 8.23
N LYS A 62 6.52 -9.58 9.51
CA LYS A 62 5.55 -9.86 10.58
C LYS A 62 4.26 -9.04 10.42
N LYS A 63 4.41 -7.78 10.01
CA LYS A 63 3.27 -6.86 9.88
C LYS A 63 2.82 -6.78 8.42
N PRO A 64 1.51 -6.94 8.14
CA PRO A 64 1.00 -6.86 6.76
C PRO A 64 1.32 -5.52 6.07
N GLU A 65 1.31 -4.41 6.80
CA GLU A 65 1.64 -3.10 6.21
C GLU A 65 3.10 -3.03 5.76
N ILE A 66 3.99 -3.77 6.39
CA ILE A 66 5.39 -3.86 5.95
C ILE A 66 5.50 -4.77 4.72
N ASP A 67 4.75 -5.87 4.68
CA ASP A 67 4.65 -6.71 3.48
C ASP A 67 4.23 -5.87 2.27
N LEU A 68 3.20 -5.04 2.43
CA LEU A 68 2.72 -4.16 1.36
C LEU A 68 3.83 -3.21 0.88
N LEU A 69 4.55 -2.60 1.81
CA LEU A 69 5.65 -1.68 1.49
C LEU A 69 6.77 -2.40 0.72
N LEU A 70 7.14 -3.60 1.17
CA LEU A 70 8.15 -4.42 0.51
C LEU A 70 7.76 -4.75 -0.93
N ARG A 71 6.52 -5.15 -1.15
CA ARG A 71 6.02 -5.49 -2.49
C ARG A 71 6.00 -4.26 -3.40
N LEU A 72 5.58 -3.11 -2.89
CA LEU A 72 5.61 -1.85 -3.65
C LEU A 72 7.04 -1.45 -4.03
N ALA A 73 7.99 -1.66 -3.13
CA ALA A 73 9.39 -1.33 -3.36
C ALA A 73 10.14 -2.37 -4.19
N GLY A 74 9.62 -3.60 -4.30
CA GLY A 74 10.27 -4.68 -5.04
C GLY A 74 11.49 -5.26 -4.34
N THR A 75 11.51 -5.28 -3.02
CA THR A 75 12.63 -5.78 -2.22
C THR A 75 12.13 -6.46 -0.95
N THR A 76 12.92 -7.37 -0.40
CA THR A 76 12.66 -7.98 0.91
C THR A 76 13.41 -7.28 2.05
N GLN A 77 14.17 -6.22 1.75
CA GLN A 77 14.91 -5.45 2.74
C GLN A 77 14.09 -4.25 3.21
N ILE A 78 13.71 -4.24 4.48
CA ILE A 78 12.82 -3.21 5.06
C ILE A 78 13.44 -1.81 4.94
N SER A 79 14.71 -1.64 5.26
CA SER A 79 15.39 -0.35 5.18
C SER A 79 15.38 0.20 3.74
N ARG A 80 15.59 -0.66 2.75
CA ARG A 80 15.55 -0.28 1.35
C ARG A 80 14.13 0.11 0.92
N ALA A 81 13.13 -0.64 1.36
CA ALA A 81 11.72 -0.35 1.06
C ALA A 81 11.30 1.01 1.61
N ILE A 82 11.68 1.32 2.84
CA ILE A 82 11.40 2.62 3.46
C ILE A 82 12.07 3.74 2.66
N ARG A 83 13.31 3.55 2.24
CA ARG A 83 14.04 4.55 1.46
C ARG A 83 13.43 4.78 0.08
N LEU A 84 12.96 3.72 -0.59
CA LEU A 84 12.41 3.80 -1.94
C LEU A 84 10.96 4.29 -1.97
N GLU A 85 10.12 3.84 -1.04
CA GLU A 85 8.68 4.05 -1.08
C GLU A 85 8.09 4.69 0.17
N GLY A 86 8.88 4.84 1.24
CA GLY A 86 8.39 5.39 2.49
C GLY A 86 8.00 6.86 2.35
N SER A 87 6.99 7.28 3.12
CA SER A 87 6.58 8.68 3.21
C SER A 87 7.58 9.46 4.06
N VAL A 88 7.68 10.77 3.76
CA VAL A 88 8.51 11.70 4.54
C VAL A 88 7.62 12.78 5.15
N ASN A 89 8.02 13.26 6.34
CA ASN A 89 7.29 14.32 7.02
C ASN A 89 7.35 15.64 6.26
N GLY A 90 6.27 16.43 6.35
CA GLY A 90 6.22 17.78 5.82
C GLY A 90 5.84 17.90 4.35
N GLY A 91 5.54 16.79 3.67
CA GLY A 91 5.16 16.79 2.27
C GLY A 91 3.82 16.15 1.99
N ARG A 92 3.59 15.88 0.72
CA ARG A 92 2.44 15.08 0.26
C ARG A 92 2.80 13.61 0.33
N PHE A 93 1.83 12.80 0.66
CA PHE A 93 1.99 11.34 0.71
C PHE A 93 0.66 10.66 0.42
N LEU A 94 0.71 9.37 0.11
CA LEU A 94 -0.47 8.53 -0.02
C LEU A 94 -0.60 7.63 1.18
N VAL A 95 -1.86 7.33 1.56
CA VAL A 95 -2.16 6.22 2.48
C VAL A 95 -2.95 5.19 1.70
N ILE A 96 -2.45 3.97 1.66
CA ILE A 96 -3.13 2.84 1.01
C ILE A 96 -3.85 2.06 2.10
N VAL A 97 -5.16 1.84 1.90
CA VAL A 97 -6.00 1.07 2.81
C VAL A 97 -6.59 -0.10 2.03
N ALA A 98 -6.42 -1.32 2.54
CA ALA A 98 -6.92 -2.51 1.85
C ALA A 98 -7.48 -3.53 2.82
N GLY A 99 -8.56 -4.20 2.44
CA GLY A 99 -9.20 -5.21 3.26
C GLY A 99 -10.29 -5.96 2.51
N HIS A 100 -10.94 -6.89 3.21
CA HIS A 100 -12.09 -7.63 2.70
C HIS A 100 -13.42 -7.05 3.17
N MET A 101 -13.39 -5.83 3.71
CA MET A 101 -14.58 -5.12 4.19
C MET A 101 -14.81 -3.86 3.37
N ALA A 102 -16.00 -3.29 3.48
CA ALA A 102 -16.26 -1.95 2.96
C ALA A 102 -15.39 -0.94 3.71
N LEU A 103 -14.74 -0.04 2.96
CA LEU A 103 -13.84 0.95 3.56
C LEU A 103 -14.59 2.22 3.93
N THR A 104 -14.25 2.78 5.07
CA THR A 104 -14.81 4.02 5.60
C THR A 104 -13.78 5.13 5.51
N SER A 105 -14.20 6.28 4.97
CA SER A 105 -13.35 7.48 4.93
C SER A 105 -13.72 8.39 6.09
N PRO A 106 -12.83 8.58 7.07
CA PRO A 106 -13.11 9.53 8.16
C PRO A 106 -13.12 10.97 7.63
N PRO A 107 -13.73 11.92 8.39
CA PRO A 107 -13.76 13.32 7.98
C PRO A 107 -12.35 13.86 7.69
N GLY A 108 -12.21 14.65 6.66
CA GLY A 108 -10.94 15.23 6.24
C GLY A 108 -10.11 14.39 5.29
N PHE A 109 -10.54 13.16 5.00
CA PHE A 109 -9.85 12.29 4.04
C PHE A 109 -10.64 12.20 2.74
N THR A 110 -9.96 12.46 1.63
CA THR A 110 -10.53 12.37 0.28
C THR A 110 -9.74 11.35 -0.51
N GLY A 111 -10.44 10.47 -1.21
CA GLY A 111 -9.78 9.49 -2.08
C GLY A 111 -8.88 10.17 -3.11
N ALA A 112 -7.72 9.61 -3.36
CA ALA A 112 -6.81 10.11 -4.38
C ALA A 112 -7.46 9.91 -5.76
N GLN A 113 -7.30 10.91 -6.63
CA GLN A 113 -7.81 10.87 -8.00
C GLN A 113 -6.78 10.17 -8.90
N LEU A 114 -6.49 8.90 -8.61
CA LEU A 114 -5.58 8.12 -9.41
C LEU A 114 -6.26 7.56 -10.65
N PRO A 115 -5.58 7.55 -11.81
CA PRO A 115 -6.12 6.90 -13.00
C PRO A 115 -6.42 5.43 -12.72
N ARG A 116 -7.49 4.93 -13.32
CA ARG A 116 -7.85 3.51 -13.31
C ARG A 116 -7.83 3.04 -14.74
N ARG A 117 -6.71 2.53 -15.18
CA ARG A 117 -6.44 2.13 -16.56
C ARG A 117 -5.62 0.85 -16.61
N LEU A 118 -5.52 0.25 -17.78
CA LEU A 118 -4.65 -0.90 -17.98
C LEU A 118 -3.22 -0.56 -17.54
N LEU A 119 -2.56 -1.52 -16.91
CA LEU A 119 -1.18 -1.34 -16.47
C LEU A 119 -0.24 -1.20 -17.66
N SER A 120 0.70 -0.27 -17.56
CA SER A 120 1.82 -0.18 -18.49
C SER A 120 2.74 -1.38 -18.30
N ARG A 121 3.69 -1.58 -19.23
CA ARG A 121 4.68 -2.66 -19.10
C ARG A 121 5.49 -2.55 -17.81
N SER A 122 5.91 -1.35 -17.43
CA SER A 122 6.68 -1.14 -16.20
C SER A 122 5.82 -1.40 -14.97
N GLU A 123 4.55 -1.00 -15.00
CA GLU A 123 3.62 -1.26 -13.90
C GLU A 123 3.34 -2.76 -13.77
N LEU A 124 3.12 -3.46 -14.88
CA LEU A 124 2.91 -4.90 -14.86
C LEU A 124 4.15 -5.64 -14.33
N ALA A 125 5.34 -5.24 -14.78
CA ALA A 125 6.59 -5.81 -14.27
C ALA A 125 6.73 -5.59 -12.76
N ARG A 126 6.30 -4.46 -12.25
CA ARG A 126 6.31 -4.16 -10.82
C ARG A 126 5.38 -5.10 -10.04
N VAL A 127 4.18 -5.35 -10.55
CA VAL A 127 3.21 -6.27 -9.93
C VAL A 127 3.75 -7.70 -9.96
N GLU A 128 4.30 -8.14 -11.10
CA GLU A 128 4.89 -9.47 -11.24
C GLU A 128 6.10 -9.64 -10.31
N GLY A 129 6.97 -8.63 -10.24
CA GLY A 129 8.12 -8.65 -9.34
C GLY A 129 7.71 -8.74 -7.88
N ALA A 130 6.66 -8.05 -7.47
CA ALA A 130 6.12 -8.13 -6.12
C ALA A 130 5.63 -9.55 -5.78
N ALA A 131 4.97 -10.21 -6.74
CA ALA A 131 4.51 -11.59 -6.56
C ALA A 131 5.69 -12.57 -6.41
N LEU A 132 6.75 -12.37 -7.19
CA LEU A 132 7.94 -13.22 -7.15
C LEU A 132 8.69 -13.13 -5.81
N LEU A 133 8.61 -12.03 -5.10
CA LEU A 133 9.23 -11.91 -3.77
C LEU A 133 8.71 -12.99 -2.82
N GLY A 134 7.41 -13.26 -2.85
CA GLY A 134 6.81 -14.34 -2.06
C GLY A 134 7.27 -15.72 -2.50
N ALA A 135 7.38 -15.95 -3.82
CA ALA A 135 7.83 -17.21 -4.36
C ALA A 135 9.30 -17.51 -4.04
N GLU A 136 10.16 -16.50 -4.09
CA GLU A 136 11.58 -16.64 -3.78
C GLU A 136 11.82 -16.99 -2.31
N ARG A 137 10.91 -16.60 -1.43
CA ARG A 137 11.05 -16.82 0.00
C ARG A 137 10.62 -18.23 0.44
N SER A 138 9.74 -18.85 -0.29
CA SER A 138 9.17 -20.15 0.10
C SER A 138 10.11 -21.35 -0.11
#